data_f79dbe4094ef4260da28dc1b18c15bbf
#
_entry.id   f79dbe4094ef4260da28dc1b18c15bbf
#
_cell.length_a   1.000
_cell.length_b   1.000
_cell.length_c   1.000
_cell.angle_alpha   90.00
_cell.angle_beta   90.00
_cell.angle_gamma   90.00
#
_symmetry.space_group_name_H-M   'P 1'
#
loop_
_entity.id
_entity.type
_entity.pdbx_description
1 polymer ?
#
loop_
_entity_poly.entity_id
_entity_poly.type
_entity_poly.pdbx_seq_one_letter_code
_entity_poly.pdbx_strand_id
1 'polypeptide(L)'
;VSQRNAVRLAEQATFGATEALLVDIKSKGVDAWVAEQLTLNTSAYTAGGGDGIHKVTSKTDGFCDLPANAGPQCWRDNFSSQPLLWDFYRNAMDRPDQLRQRVAFALQQIVVISNLEVEGTYGMRYYYNTLLQNAFGNYRQILKKVSLSPVMGDYLNNANNNKSAPNENYARELLQLFAIGTCELNIDGSLKGGACAPTYDNDVVREYAYALTGWTYPAGGTSGWGCYPTGANCRYYGGDMVPVDQYHDSAPRRLLSGVTLAAGHKTDAALERVLDSLMTHPNIAPFISKQLIQHLVVSNPSPAYVTRVATAFNAGKFGIFGTGQKGDMAATVAAILLDADARSTTASSTGGRLREPVQMFTGVLRAMKGRTDGDALGYWWGADLKQMVFRPPSVFNFFPPDYPVANTGNLVGPQFGIHSVNSGLQRLNFLTYVFDWNGSNPEASVPNAVGTKVDLTSFLADAPDAAKLVDRISLMALGAPLPTAARTKTIEAVSWWTSSRDATNWQLNRVKAAAYLVFASPQYQVLR
;
A
#
# COMPACT_ATOMS: atom_id res chain seq x y z
N VAL A 1 17.66 -22.22 -0.38
CA VAL A 1 16.76 -21.38 0.43
C VAL A 1 15.90 -22.28 1.30
N SER A 2 15.87 -22.05 2.64
CA SER A 2 15.02 -22.81 3.56
C SER A 2 13.54 -22.47 3.35
N GLN A 3 12.64 -23.40 3.74
CA GLN A 3 11.19 -23.16 3.71
C GLN A 3 10.82 -21.86 4.43
N ARG A 4 11.36 -21.66 5.63
CA ARG A 4 11.10 -20.47 6.43
C ARG A 4 11.53 -19.18 5.73
N ASN A 5 12.71 -19.17 5.11
CA ASN A 5 13.18 -17.98 4.39
C ASN A 5 12.37 -17.72 3.10
N ALA A 6 11.95 -18.78 2.39
CA ALA A 6 11.08 -18.64 1.22
C ALA A 6 9.70 -18.05 1.59
N VAL A 7 9.05 -18.57 2.64
CA VAL A 7 7.78 -18.02 3.13
C VAL A 7 7.96 -16.59 3.62
N ARG A 8 9.03 -16.31 4.37
CA ARG A 8 9.34 -14.94 4.84
C ARG A 8 9.47 -13.96 3.67
N LEU A 9 10.20 -14.33 2.61
CA LEU A 9 10.29 -13.49 1.41
C LEU A 9 8.93 -13.31 0.73
N ALA A 10 8.17 -14.39 0.56
CA ALA A 10 6.84 -14.33 -0.04
C ALA A 10 5.91 -13.37 0.73
N GLU A 11 5.93 -13.41 2.05
CA GLU A 11 5.11 -12.54 2.91
C GLU A 11 5.54 -11.06 2.91
N GLN A 12 6.82 -10.80 2.69
CA GLN A 12 7.37 -9.44 2.61
C GLN A 12 7.19 -8.81 1.22
N ALA A 13 7.39 -9.60 0.19
CA ALA A 13 7.51 -9.15 -1.20
C ALA A 13 6.26 -9.41 -2.06
N THR A 14 5.26 -10.12 -1.52
CA THR A 14 4.03 -10.46 -2.25
C THR A 14 2.79 -10.32 -1.35
N PHE A 15 1.63 -10.66 -1.87
CA PHE A 15 0.38 -10.69 -1.10
C PHE A 15 0.12 -12.04 -0.41
N GLY A 16 1.12 -12.86 -0.23
CA GLY A 16 1.06 -14.14 0.48
C GLY A 16 1.69 -15.30 -0.29
N ALA A 17 2.05 -16.35 0.44
CA ALA A 17 2.68 -17.53 -0.13
C ALA A 17 1.70 -18.40 -0.94
N THR A 18 2.21 -19.01 -2.02
CA THR A 18 1.58 -20.15 -2.71
C THR A 18 2.60 -21.26 -2.85
N GLU A 19 2.15 -22.52 -3.01
CA GLU A 19 3.08 -23.65 -3.23
C GLU A 19 4.02 -23.39 -4.41
N ALA A 20 3.48 -22.91 -5.54
CA ALA A 20 4.26 -22.60 -6.73
C ALA A 20 5.29 -21.49 -6.49
N LEU A 21 4.91 -20.42 -5.81
CA LEU A 21 5.81 -19.32 -5.45
C LEU A 21 6.96 -19.79 -4.56
N LEU A 22 6.67 -20.65 -3.58
CA LEU A 22 7.72 -21.16 -2.69
C LEU A 22 8.70 -22.09 -3.42
N VAL A 23 8.21 -22.88 -4.37
CA VAL A 23 9.08 -23.69 -5.25
C VAL A 23 9.95 -22.79 -6.11
N ASP A 24 9.39 -21.75 -6.71
CA ASP A 24 10.10 -20.78 -7.54
C ASP A 24 11.20 -20.04 -6.77
N ILE A 25 10.88 -19.49 -5.60
CA ILE A 25 11.88 -18.83 -4.72
C ILE A 25 13.01 -19.78 -4.33
N LYS A 26 12.69 -21.04 -3.99
CA LYS A 26 13.71 -22.02 -3.59
C LYS A 26 14.63 -22.41 -4.75
N SER A 27 14.08 -22.53 -5.96
CA SER A 27 14.83 -22.92 -7.14
C SER A 27 15.76 -21.82 -7.64
N LYS A 28 15.29 -20.57 -7.64
CA LYS A 28 16.06 -19.40 -8.11
C LYS A 28 17.04 -18.87 -7.05
N GLY A 29 16.69 -18.99 -5.78
CA GLY A 29 17.36 -18.25 -4.71
C GLY A 29 16.78 -16.85 -4.52
N VAL A 30 17.05 -16.25 -3.34
CA VAL A 30 16.45 -14.96 -2.94
C VAL A 30 16.86 -13.82 -3.88
N ASP A 31 18.17 -13.70 -4.14
CA ASP A 31 18.72 -12.58 -4.94
C ASP A 31 18.20 -12.62 -6.39
N ALA A 32 18.23 -13.78 -7.04
CA ALA A 32 17.78 -13.93 -8.41
C ALA A 32 16.25 -13.73 -8.52
N TRP A 33 15.48 -14.20 -7.54
CA TRP A 33 14.05 -13.99 -7.51
C TRP A 33 13.71 -12.48 -7.36
N VAL A 34 14.37 -11.77 -6.45
CA VAL A 34 14.18 -10.32 -6.29
C VAL A 34 14.59 -9.58 -7.56
N ALA A 35 15.72 -9.95 -8.18
CA ALA A 35 16.17 -9.36 -9.44
C ALA A 35 15.13 -9.50 -10.56
N GLU A 36 14.54 -10.68 -10.72
CA GLU A 36 13.46 -10.92 -11.68
C GLU A 36 12.23 -10.05 -11.36
N GLN A 37 11.78 -10.04 -10.12
CA GLN A 37 10.60 -9.25 -9.70
C GLN A 37 10.75 -7.75 -9.98
N LEU A 38 11.95 -7.21 -9.88
CA LEU A 38 12.23 -5.80 -10.18
C LEU A 38 12.06 -5.47 -11.68
N THR A 39 12.05 -6.45 -12.56
CA THR A 39 11.85 -6.27 -14.01
C THR A 39 10.39 -6.42 -14.45
N LEU A 40 9.56 -7.12 -13.68
CA LEU A 40 8.18 -7.41 -14.07
C LEU A 40 7.30 -6.16 -13.97
N ASN A 41 6.39 -6.00 -14.95
CA ASN A 41 5.42 -4.91 -15.02
C ASN A 41 4.20 -5.37 -15.83
N THR A 42 3.31 -6.13 -15.20
CA THR A 42 2.16 -6.77 -15.86
C THR A 42 0.82 -6.32 -15.29
N SER A 43 0.82 -5.73 -14.09
CA SER A 43 -0.40 -5.28 -13.42
C SER A 43 -0.80 -3.89 -13.85
N ALA A 44 -2.10 -3.65 -13.91
CA ALA A 44 -2.70 -2.34 -14.12
C ALA A 44 -4.08 -2.28 -13.46
N TYR A 45 -4.54 -1.08 -13.16
CA TYR A 45 -5.92 -0.78 -12.86
C TYR A 45 -6.61 -0.38 -14.16
N THR A 46 -7.69 -1.06 -14.53
CA THR A 46 -8.38 -0.89 -15.80
C THR A 46 -9.88 -0.70 -15.63
N ALA A 47 -10.44 -1.16 -14.52
CA ALA A 47 -11.88 -1.15 -14.26
C ALA A 47 -12.44 0.25 -13.95
N GLY A 48 -13.73 0.41 -14.15
CA GLY A 48 -14.49 1.63 -13.88
C GLY A 48 -14.71 2.51 -15.10
N GLY A 49 -15.50 3.57 -14.89
CA GLY A 49 -15.87 4.52 -15.93
C GLY A 49 -14.73 5.43 -16.39
N GLY A 50 -14.99 6.20 -17.42
CA GLY A 50 -14.04 7.12 -18.04
C GLY A 50 -14.14 8.56 -17.56
N ASP A 51 -13.51 9.46 -18.29
CA ASP A 51 -13.40 10.88 -17.99
C ASP A 51 -14.69 11.70 -18.24
N GLY A 52 -15.73 11.07 -18.76
CA GLY A 52 -17.01 11.72 -19.08
C GLY A 52 -17.67 12.46 -17.94
N ILE A 53 -17.42 12.03 -16.69
CA ILE A 53 -17.97 12.68 -15.50
C ILE A 53 -17.39 14.10 -15.26
N HIS A 54 -16.18 14.35 -15.69
CA HIS A 54 -15.48 15.63 -15.53
C HIS A 54 -15.14 16.28 -16.89
N LYS A 55 -15.67 15.72 -17.97
CA LYS A 55 -15.44 16.29 -19.30
C LYS A 55 -16.42 17.42 -19.48
N VAL A 56 -15.96 18.62 -19.39
CA VAL A 56 -16.50 19.48 -19.92
C VAL A 56 -17.12 20.73 -19.87
N THR A 57 -18.21 20.89 -20.25
CA THR A 57 -19.11 22.04 -20.39
C THR A 57 -20.30 21.96 -19.43
N SER A 58 -20.48 20.86 -18.73
CA SER A 58 -21.60 20.64 -17.83
C SER A 58 -21.09 20.28 -16.42
N LYS A 59 -21.89 20.62 -15.42
CA LYS A 59 -21.64 20.19 -14.04
C LYS A 59 -21.57 18.67 -13.98
N THR A 60 -20.66 18.13 -13.19
CA THR A 60 -20.58 16.70 -12.89
C THR A 60 -21.80 16.20 -12.15
N ASP A 61 -22.46 17.10 -11.40
CA ASP A 61 -23.72 16.81 -10.73
C ASP A 61 -24.78 16.42 -11.75
N GLY A 62 -25.28 15.20 -11.65
CA GLY A 62 -26.28 14.70 -12.56
C GLY A 62 -25.77 13.84 -13.72
N PHE A 63 -24.46 13.50 -13.77
CA PHE A 63 -23.95 12.61 -14.83
C PHE A 63 -24.74 11.31 -14.92
N CYS A 64 -25.05 10.68 -13.79
CA CYS A 64 -25.84 9.45 -13.74
C CYS A 64 -27.35 9.66 -13.92
N ASP A 65 -27.83 10.90 -13.88
CA ASP A 65 -29.24 11.23 -14.14
C ASP A 65 -29.53 11.43 -15.64
N LEU A 66 -28.49 11.58 -16.46
CA LEU A 66 -28.62 11.66 -17.89
C LEU A 66 -29.12 10.32 -18.44
N PRO A 67 -30.16 10.29 -19.32
CA PRO A 67 -30.72 9.05 -19.85
C PRO A 67 -29.67 8.11 -20.48
N ALA A 68 -28.61 8.67 -21.08
CA ALA A 68 -27.54 7.89 -21.70
C ALA A 68 -26.61 7.19 -20.67
N ASN A 69 -26.60 7.66 -19.43
CA ASN A 69 -25.70 7.18 -18.39
C ASN A 69 -26.46 6.54 -17.23
N ALA A 70 -27.79 6.71 -17.18
CA ALA A 70 -28.62 6.23 -16.09
C ALA A 70 -28.56 4.70 -15.96
N GLY A 71 -28.31 4.25 -14.74
CA GLY A 71 -28.27 2.83 -14.42
C GLY A 71 -27.88 2.60 -12.96
N PRO A 72 -28.28 1.44 -12.38
CA PRO A 72 -28.09 1.18 -10.95
C PRO A 72 -26.63 1.15 -10.52
N GLN A 73 -25.70 0.95 -11.45
CA GLN A 73 -24.26 0.86 -11.18
C GLN A 73 -23.48 2.12 -11.59
N CYS A 74 -24.15 3.13 -12.16
CA CYS A 74 -23.48 4.30 -12.72
C CYS A 74 -22.62 5.02 -11.67
N TRP A 75 -23.14 5.27 -10.48
CA TRP A 75 -22.36 5.93 -9.41
C TRP A 75 -21.18 5.08 -8.98
N ARG A 76 -21.39 3.78 -8.76
CA ARG A 76 -20.34 2.83 -8.38
C ARG A 76 -19.20 2.85 -9.40
N ASP A 77 -19.53 2.77 -10.68
CA ASP A 77 -18.53 2.57 -11.73
C ASP A 77 -17.77 3.86 -12.08
N ASN A 78 -18.37 5.02 -11.84
CA ASN A 78 -17.78 6.29 -12.25
C ASN A 78 -17.23 7.14 -11.10
N PHE A 79 -17.79 7.04 -9.90
CA PHE A 79 -17.45 7.95 -8.78
C PHE A 79 -16.78 7.24 -7.60
N SER A 80 -16.88 5.92 -7.51
CA SER A 80 -16.34 5.17 -6.37
C SER A 80 -15.02 4.46 -6.69
N SER A 81 -14.33 4.01 -5.64
CA SER A 81 -13.14 3.17 -5.74
C SER A 81 -13.45 1.67 -5.91
N GLN A 82 -14.72 1.27 -5.94
CA GLN A 82 -15.08 -0.16 -5.97
C GLN A 82 -14.54 -0.90 -7.20
N PRO A 83 -14.60 -0.36 -8.42
CA PRO A 83 -13.97 -1.03 -9.56
C PRO A 83 -12.46 -1.25 -9.40
N LEU A 84 -11.76 -0.31 -8.76
CA LEU A 84 -10.32 -0.43 -8.49
C LEU A 84 -10.03 -1.50 -7.44
N LEU A 85 -10.95 -1.73 -6.48
CA LEU A 85 -10.82 -2.82 -5.52
C LEU A 85 -10.83 -4.20 -6.19
N TRP A 86 -11.67 -4.38 -7.22
CA TRP A 86 -11.69 -5.61 -7.99
C TRP A 86 -10.34 -5.87 -8.67
N ASP A 87 -9.81 -4.86 -9.36
CA ASP A 87 -8.49 -4.95 -9.99
C ASP A 87 -7.39 -5.19 -8.96
N PHE A 88 -7.42 -4.48 -7.83
CA PHE A 88 -6.43 -4.64 -6.76
C PHE A 88 -6.34 -6.08 -6.26
N TYR A 89 -7.48 -6.66 -5.87
CA TYR A 89 -7.47 -8.01 -5.34
C TYR A 89 -7.19 -9.08 -6.40
N ARG A 90 -7.70 -8.92 -7.63
CA ARG A 90 -7.35 -9.82 -8.75
C ARG A 90 -5.85 -9.78 -9.05
N ASN A 91 -5.29 -8.58 -9.14
CA ASN A 91 -3.85 -8.41 -9.34
C ASN A 91 -3.05 -9.05 -8.19
N ALA A 92 -3.44 -8.82 -6.95
CA ALA A 92 -2.80 -9.39 -5.77
C ALA A 92 -2.86 -10.93 -5.73
N MET A 93 -3.92 -11.53 -6.28
CA MET A 93 -4.05 -12.99 -6.33
C MET A 93 -3.23 -13.62 -7.46
N ASP A 94 -3.29 -13.06 -8.68
CA ASP A 94 -2.93 -13.81 -9.89
C ASP A 94 -1.75 -13.25 -10.67
N ARG A 95 -1.43 -11.95 -10.55
CA ARG A 95 -0.39 -11.35 -11.39
C ARG A 95 1.03 -11.69 -10.92
N PRO A 96 1.98 -11.91 -11.85
CA PRO A 96 3.34 -12.33 -11.51
C PRO A 96 4.22 -11.22 -10.92
N ASP A 97 3.92 -9.95 -11.17
CA ASP A 97 4.68 -8.79 -10.69
C ASP A 97 4.30 -8.39 -9.24
N GLN A 98 4.28 -9.40 -8.37
CA GLN A 98 3.84 -9.26 -6.99
C GLN A 98 4.61 -8.19 -6.21
N LEU A 99 5.93 -8.12 -6.37
CA LEU A 99 6.76 -7.15 -5.65
C LEU A 99 6.42 -5.72 -6.07
N ARG A 100 6.18 -5.49 -7.36
CA ARG A 100 5.75 -4.17 -7.86
C ARG A 100 4.46 -3.71 -7.20
N GLN A 101 3.50 -4.60 -7.10
CA GLN A 101 2.22 -4.31 -6.47
C GLN A 101 2.37 -4.06 -4.95
N ARG A 102 3.23 -4.82 -4.27
CA ARG A 102 3.51 -4.62 -2.83
C ARG A 102 4.16 -3.28 -2.56
N VAL A 103 5.11 -2.86 -3.40
CA VAL A 103 5.76 -1.56 -3.28
C VAL A 103 4.78 -0.43 -3.63
N ALA A 104 3.97 -0.59 -4.68
CA ALA A 104 2.93 0.38 -5.01
C ALA A 104 1.89 0.51 -3.88
N PHE A 105 1.54 -0.60 -3.21
CA PHE A 105 0.66 -0.60 -2.04
C PHE A 105 1.31 0.11 -0.82
N ALA A 106 2.62 -0.02 -0.63
CA ALA A 106 3.34 0.76 0.38
C ALA A 106 3.37 2.26 0.03
N LEU A 107 3.65 2.59 -1.23
CA LEU A 107 3.68 3.99 -1.69
C LEU A 107 2.32 4.68 -1.54
N GLN A 108 1.20 4.01 -1.88
CA GLN A 108 -0.13 4.60 -1.71
C GLN A 108 -0.52 4.84 -0.25
N GLN A 109 0.17 4.20 0.69
CA GLN A 109 0.01 4.43 2.12
C GLN A 109 0.98 5.52 2.66
N ILE A 110 1.91 5.99 1.84
CA ILE A 110 2.80 7.12 2.13
C ILE A 110 2.28 8.39 1.44
N VAL A 111 2.02 8.33 0.13
CA VAL A 111 1.50 9.47 -0.67
C VAL A 111 -0.01 9.30 -0.85
N VAL A 112 -0.73 9.57 0.21
CA VAL A 112 -2.14 9.20 0.41
C VAL A 112 -3.10 10.10 -0.36
N ILE A 113 -4.07 9.48 -1.04
CA ILE A 113 -5.36 10.08 -1.45
C ILE A 113 -6.51 9.19 -0.96
N SER A 114 -7.71 9.73 -0.87
CA SER A 114 -8.88 8.99 -0.40
C SER A 114 -10.11 9.24 -1.25
N ASN A 115 -10.82 8.16 -1.63
CA ASN A 115 -12.14 8.24 -2.25
C ASN A 115 -13.24 8.72 -1.28
N LEU A 116 -12.92 8.94 -0.01
CA LEU A 116 -13.86 9.60 0.91
C LEU A 116 -14.02 11.10 0.60
N GLU A 117 -13.01 11.71 -0.01
CA GLU A 117 -12.97 13.15 -0.28
C GLU A 117 -12.88 13.47 -1.78
N VAL A 118 -12.32 12.58 -2.58
CA VAL A 118 -12.15 12.78 -4.03
C VAL A 118 -12.96 11.74 -4.78
N GLU A 119 -13.87 12.19 -5.62
CA GLU A 119 -14.70 11.37 -6.48
C GLU A 119 -14.15 11.32 -7.90
N GLY A 120 -14.28 10.17 -8.56
CA GLY A 120 -13.82 9.98 -9.93
C GLY A 120 -12.90 8.77 -10.07
N THR A 121 -13.51 7.63 -10.40
CA THR A 121 -12.82 6.35 -10.54
C THR A 121 -11.64 6.43 -11.53
N TYR A 122 -11.83 7.08 -12.69
CA TYR A 122 -10.78 7.19 -13.71
C TYR A 122 -9.55 7.99 -13.22
N GLY A 123 -9.76 9.02 -12.42
CA GLY A 123 -8.68 9.84 -11.86
C GLY A 123 -7.87 9.09 -10.82
N MET A 124 -8.55 8.39 -9.90
CA MET A 124 -7.90 7.49 -8.95
C MET A 124 -7.13 6.38 -9.67
N ARG A 125 -7.72 5.80 -10.72
CA ARG A 125 -7.07 4.81 -11.58
C ARG A 125 -5.77 5.35 -12.19
N TYR A 126 -5.78 6.57 -12.70
CA TYR A 126 -4.59 7.23 -13.22
C TYR A 126 -3.52 7.39 -12.12
N TYR A 127 -3.91 7.86 -10.94
CA TYR A 127 -3.01 8.05 -9.80
C TYR A 127 -2.35 6.74 -9.35
N TYR A 128 -3.13 5.69 -9.12
CA TYR A 128 -2.60 4.41 -8.65
C TYR A 128 -1.79 3.66 -9.72
N ASN A 129 -2.14 3.78 -11.00
CA ASN A 129 -1.30 3.29 -12.09
C ASN A 129 0.04 4.04 -12.14
N THR A 130 0.06 5.34 -11.85
CA THR A 130 1.31 6.10 -11.75
C THR A 130 2.22 5.56 -10.65
N LEU A 131 1.69 5.24 -9.48
CA LEU A 131 2.46 4.63 -8.40
C LEU A 131 2.95 3.21 -8.77
N LEU A 132 2.09 2.42 -9.40
CA LEU A 132 2.42 1.07 -9.85
C LEU A 132 3.56 1.08 -10.89
N GLN A 133 3.49 1.95 -11.88
CA GLN A 133 4.50 2.09 -12.93
C GLN A 133 5.84 2.59 -12.38
N ASN A 134 5.82 3.48 -11.38
CA ASN A 134 7.01 4.08 -10.79
C ASN A 134 7.51 3.37 -9.52
N ALA A 135 6.94 2.21 -9.16
CA ALA A 135 7.29 1.49 -7.93
C ALA A 135 8.79 1.19 -7.79
N PHE A 136 9.50 1.00 -8.91
CA PHE A 136 10.94 0.78 -8.98
C PHE A 136 11.69 1.91 -9.72
N GLY A 137 11.04 3.05 -9.93
CA GLY A 137 11.64 4.23 -10.53
C GLY A 137 12.47 5.05 -9.55
N ASN A 138 12.40 6.37 -9.64
CA ASN A 138 13.09 7.28 -8.73
C ASN A 138 12.09 8.04 -7.85
N TYR A 139 12.35 8.12 -6.56
CA TYR A 139 11.45 8.76 -5.58
C TYR A 139 11.19 10.24 -5.89
N ARG A 140 12.19 10.96 -6.41
CA ARG A 140 11.99 12.35 -6.91
C ARG A 140 10.92 12.40 -8.00
N GLN A 141 10.95 11.43 -8.92
CA GLN A 141 9.95 11.35 -9.98
C GLN A 141 8.57 10.98 -9.44
N ILE A 142 8.50 10.12 -8.41
CA ILE A 142 7.24 9.83 -7.72
C ILE A 142 6.68 11.11 -7.11
N LEU A 143 7.46 11.87 -6.34
CA LEU A 143 7.03 13.14 -5.76
C LEU A 143 6.57 14.14 -6.84
N LYS A 144 7.29 14.21 -7.98
CA LYS A 144 6.89 15.06 -9.11
C LYS A 144 5.52 14.67 -9.66
N LYS A 145 5.30 13.38 -9.92
CA LYS A 145 4.02 12.86 -10.42
C LYS A 145 2.88 13.04 -9.43
N VAL A 146 3.14 12.87 -8.15
CA VAL A 146 2.18 13.15 -7.07
C VAL A 146 1.82 14.63 -7.03
N SER A 147 2.82 15.53 -7.10
CA SER A 147 2.60 16.99 -7.13
C SER A 147 1.79 17.45 -8.35
N LEU A 148 1.98 16.80 -9.48
CA LEU A 148 1.28 17.12 -10.73
C LEU A 148 -0.07 16.40 -10.87
N SER A 149 -0.41 15.46 -9.99
CA SER A 149 -1.68 14.76 -10.05
C SER A 149 -2.85 15.69 -9.71
N PRO A 150 -3.83 15.87 -10.61
CA PRO A 150 -5.00 16.70 -10.31
C PRO A 150 -5.90 16.08 -9.23
N VAL A 151 -5.85 14.77 -9.03
CA VAL A 151 -6.53 14.09 -7.91
C VAL A 151 -5.91 14.49 -6.58
N MET A 152 -4.57 14.51 -6.50
CA MET A 152 -3.85 15.01 -5.33
C MET A 152 -4.07 16.52 -5.17
N GLY A 153 -4.12 17.24 -6.29
CA GLY A 153 -4.41 18.67 -6.32
C GLY A 153 -5.77 19.01 -5.70
N ASP A 154 -6.80 18.20 -5.93
CA ASP A 154 -8.10 18.33 -5.27
C ASP A 154 -8.03 17.91 -3.80
N TYR A 155 -7.41 16.76 -3.53
CA TYR A 155 -7.36 16.18 -2.20
C TYR A 155 -6.69 17.10 -1.17
N LEU A 156 -5.59 17.77 -1.57
CA LEU A 156 -4.82 18.67 -0.69
C LEU A 156 -4.82 20.13 -1.16
N ASN A 157 -5.82 20.54 -1.95
CA ASN A 157 -6.08 21.93 -2.33
C ASN A 157 -4.92 22.61 -3.09
N ASN A 158 -4.15 21.86 -3.88
CA ASN A 158 -3.08 22.43 -4.71
C ASN A 158 -3.55 22.75 -6.13
N ALA A 159 -4.63 22.12 -6.61
CA ALA A 159 -5.26 22.53 -7.87
C ALA A 159 -5.90 23.90 -7.68
N ASN A 160 -5.61 24.82 -8.64
CA ASN A 160 -6.03 26.23 -8.58
C ASN A 160 -5.48 26.99 -7.36
N ASN A 161 -4.39 26.55 -6.78
CA ASN A 161 -3.68 27.28 -5.71
C ASN A 161 -3.05 28.55 -6.30
N ASN A 162 -3.41 29.71 -5.74
CA ASN A 162 -3.17 31.03 -6.33
C ASN A 162 -2.27 31.89 -5.42
N LYS A 163 -1.33 32.61 -6.02
CA LYS A 163 -0.38 33.51 -5.35
C LYS A 163 -1.02 34.58 -4.47
N SER A 164 -2.27 34.98 -4.73
CA SER A 164 -2.95 36.00 -3.93
C SER A 164 -3.40 35.48 -2.56
N ALA A 165 -3.61 34.17 -2.43
CA ALA A 165 -3.99 33.52 -1.19
C ALA A 165 -3.51 32.03 -1.26
N PRO A 166 -2.22 31.77 -1.09
CA PRO A 166 -1.68 30.41 -1.23
C PRO A 166 -2.24 29.48 -0.17
N ASN A 167 -2.69 28.31 -0.59
CA ASN A 167 -3.12 27.26 0.31
C ASN A 167 -1.91 26.43 0.76
N GLU A 168 -1.75 26.23 2.05
CA GLU A 168 -0.59 25.55 2.63
C GLU A 168 -0.77 24.02 2.74
N ASN A 169 -1.98 23.50 2.50
CA ASN A 169 -2.30 22.10 2.80
C ASN A 169 -1.34 21.12 2.10
N TYR A 170 -1.24 21.19 0.77
CA TYR A 170 -0.32 20.33 0.03
C TYR A 170 1.15 20.54 0.42
N ALA A 171 1.58 21.78 0.61
CA ALA A 171 2.95 22.10 1.01
C ALA A 171 3.30 21.45 2.36
N ARG A 172 2.40 21.51 3.32
CA ARG A 172 2.57 20.93 4.65
C ARG A 172 2.70 19.40 4.57
N GLU A 173 1.80 18.74 3.85
CA GLU A 173 1.81 17.29 3.75
C GLU A 173 2.97 16.77 2.88
N LEU A 174 3.39 17.52 1.86
CA LEU A 174 4.59 17.22 1.09
C LEU A 174 5.85 17.18 1.98
N LEU A 175 5.98 18.14 2.90
CA LEU A 175 7.08 18.18 3.87
C LEU A 175 6.91 17.08 4.94
N GLN A 176 5.76 17.03 5.58
CA GLN A 176 5.49 16.23 6.78
C GLN A 176 5.39 14.74 6.50
N LEU A 177 4.58 14.35 5.50
CA LEU A 177 4.22 12.96 5.27
C LEU A 177 4.95 12.34 4.07
N PHE A 178 5.20 13.13 3.02
CA PHE A 178 5.69 12.57 1.76
C PHE A 178 7.21 12.63 1.60
N ALA A 179 7.92 13.49 2.36
CA ALA A 179 9.35 13.69 2.11
C ALA A 179 10.26 13.59 3.34
N ILE A 180 10.11 14.47 4.34
CA ILE A 180 11.17 14.66 5.36
C ILE A 180 10.70 14.46 6.81
N GLY A 181 9.39 14.45 7.07
CA GLY A 181 8.86 14.36 8.43
C GLY A 181 9.04 15.65 9.23
N THR A 182 8.56 15.63 10.47
CA THR A 182 8.53 16.82 11.35
C THR A 182 9.75 16.98 12.24
N CYS A 183 10.54 15.91 12.42
CA CYS A 183 11.71 15.91 13.32
C CYS A 183 12.99 15.60 12.56
N GLU A 184 14.08 16.29 12.88
CA GLU A 184 15.42 16.00 12.38
C GLU A 184 15.87 14.59 12.74
N LEU A 185 16.38 13.85 11.77
CA LEU A 185 16.79 12.45 11.88
C LEU A 185 18.29 12.27 11.62
N ASN A 186 18.86 11.32 12.32
CA ASN A 186 20.11 10.66 11.93
C ASN A 186 19.85 9.69 10.76
N ILE A 187 20.92 9.26 10.09
CA ILE A 187 20.82 8.30 8.96
C ILE A 187 20.19 6.96 9.37
N ASP A 188 20.23 6.61 10.65
CA ASP A 188 19.67 5.40 11.23
C ASP A 188 18.16 5.54 11.60
N GLY A 189 17.56 6.68 11.29
CA GLY A 189 16.15 6.98 11.58
C GLY A 189 15.87 7.32 13.05
N SER A 190 16.88 7.48 13.89
CA SER A 190 16.74 8.01 15.24
C SER A 190 16.65 9.54 15.24
N LEU A 191 16.08 10.11 16.31
CA LEU A 191 16.00 11.55 16.47
C LEU A 191 17.41 12.15 16.66
N LYS A 192 17.73 13.18 15.89
CA LYS A 192 18.99 13.90 15.99
C LYS A 192 19.08 14.61 17.34
N GLY A 193 20.15 14.34 18.07
CA GLY A 193 20.30 14.86 19.43
C GLY A 193 19.39 14.22 20.48
N GLY A 194 18.68 13.14 20.16
CA GLY A 194 17.84 12.37 21.09
C GLY A 194 16.45 12.98 21.37
N ALA A 195 16.12 14.13 20.79
CA ALA A 195 14.84 14.80 20.91
C ALA A 195 14.36 15.32 19.56
N CYS A 196 13.06 15.57 19.44
CA CYS A 196 12.51 16.13 18.20
C CYS A 196 12.91 17.61 18.05
N ALA A 197 13.89 17.88 17.17
CA ALA A 197 14.15 19.19 16.64
C ALA A 197 13.36 19.35 15.34
N PRO A 198 12.55 20.44 15.17
CA PRO A 198 11.73 20.59 13.96
C PRO A 198 12.56 20.66 12.68
N THR A 199 12.14 19.94 11.65
CA THR A 199 12.73 20.02 10.29
C THR A 199 12.39 21.33 9.58
N TYR A 200 11.26 21.92 9.91
CA TYR A 200 10.74 23.16 9.34
C TYR A 200 9.77 23.84 10.32
N ASP A 201 9.49 25.10 10.09
CA ASP A 201 8.49 25.91 10.78
C ASP A 201 7.38 26.36 9.81
N ASN A 202 6.43 27.15 10.32
CA ASN A 202 5.31 27.66 9.50
C ASN A 202 5.76 28.63 8.40
N ASP A 203 6.87 29.34 8.59
CA ASP A 203 7.38 30.24 7.55
C ASP A 203 7.93 29.44 6.37
N VAL A 204 8.61 28.33 6.63
CA VAL A 204 9.04 27.38 5.58
C VAL A 204 7.82 26.81 4.85
N VAL A 205 6.78 26.36 5.55
CA VAL A 205 5.56 25.86 4.89
C VAL A 205 4.96 26.92 3.95
N ARG A 206 4.94 28.16 4.37
CA ARG A 206 4.44 29.29 3.55
C ARG A 206 5.30 29.51 2.30
N GLU A 207 6.62 29.45 2.41
CA GLU A 207 7.54 29.56 1.24
C GLU A 207 7.26 28.46 0.21
N TYR A 208 7.04 27.21 0.67
CA TYR A 208 6.66 26.10 -0.20
C TYR A 208 5.26 26.26 -0.80
N ALA A 209 4.30 26.79 -0.03
CA ALA A 209 2.95 27.05 -0.54
C ALA A 209 2.97 28.06 -1.68
N TYR A 210 3.73 29.14 -1.56
CA TYR A 210 3.96 30.11 -2.65
C TYR A 210 4.63 29.48 -3.86
N ALA A 211 5.69 28.69 -3.64
CA ALA A 211 6.43 28.02 -4.71
C ALA A 211 5.57 27.00 -5.50
N LEU A 212 4.52 26.48 -4.88
CA LEU A 212 3.61 25.48 -5.46
C LEU A 212 2.32 26.10 -6.06
N THR A 213 2.18 27.42 -6.10
CA THR A 213 1.05 28.10 -6.75
C THR A 213 1.11 27.98 -8.27
N GLY A 214 -0.02 28.22 -8.95
CA GLY A 214 -0.08 28.34 -10.40
C GLY A 214 -0.38 27.04 -11.16
N TRP A 215 -0.76 25.96 -10.48
CA TRP A 215 -1.15 24.70 -11.11
C TRP A 215 -2.65 24.59 -11.24
N THR A 216 -3.14 24.13 -12.41
CA THR A 216 -4.56 23.89 -12.67
C THR A 216 -4.79 22.55 -13.36
N TYR A 217 -6.04 22.14 -13.47
CA TYR A 217 -6.43 20.91 -14.15
C TYR A 217 -5.98 20.90 -15.61
N PRO A 218 -5.64 19.71 -16.15
CA PRO A 218 -5.36 19.59 -17.58
C PRO A 218 -6.58 19.96 -18.41
N ALA A 219 -6.34 20.48 -19.61
CA ALA A 219 -7.39 20.90 -20.54
C ALA A 219 -8.11 19.71 -21.18
N GLY A 220 -9.01 19.08 -20.45
CA GLY A 220 -9.84 17.98 -20.97
C GLY A 220 -11.05 18.43 -21.79
N GLY A 221 -11.34 19.72 -21.78
CA GLY A 221 -12.44 20.35 -22.50
C GLY A 221 -12.06 21.74 -22.95
N THR A 222 -12.38 22.75 -22.17
CA THR A 222 -11.98 24.14 -22.41
C THR A 222 -10.84 24.52 -21.49
N SER A 223 -9.92 25.32 -21.96
CA SER A 223 -8.83 25.85 -21.16
C SER A 223 -9.33 26.95 -20.22
N GLY A 224 -8.69 27.10 -19.07
CA GLY A 224 -8.95 28.18 -18.15
C GLY A 224 -8.52 27.86 -16.74
N TRP A 225 -8.25 28.92 -15.97
CA TRP A 225 -8.00 28.82 -14.57
C TRP A 225 -9.30 28.67 -13.79
N GLY A 226 -9.35 27.66 -12.93
CA GLY A 226 -10.47 27.47 -12.03
C GLY A 226 -11.70 26.83 -12.67
N CYS A 227 -12.46 26.21 -11.81
CA CYS A 227 -13.69 25.53 -12.20
C CYS A 227 -14.92 26.44 -12.14
N TYR A 228 -14.86 27.49 -11.35
CA TYR A 228 -15.97 28.37 -11.05
C TYR A 228 -15.72 29.78 -11.61
N PRO A 229 -16.72 30.44 -12.20
CA PRO A 229 -18.12 30.06 -12.34
C PRO A 229 -18.43 29.21 -13.58
N THR A 230 -17.48 28.98 -14.48
CA THR A 230 -17.71 28.39 -15.80
C THR A 230 -17.90 26.87 -15.77
N GLY A 231 -17.43 26.18 -14.74
CA GLY A 231 -17.47 24.72 -14.63
C GLY A 231 -16.59 23.96 -15.62
N ALA A 232 -15.87 24.67 -16.49
CA ALA A 232 -14.98 24.06 -17.47
C ALA A 232 -13.73 23.50 -16.81
N ASN A 233 -13.30 22.32 -17.20
CA ASN A 233 -12.16 21.55 -16.64
C ASN A 233 -12.21 21.29 -15.13
N CYS A 234 -13.32 21.59 -14.50
CA CYS A 234 -13.48 21.40 -13.08
C CYS A 234 -13.25 19.93 -12.72
N ARG A 235 -12.25 19.68 -11.89
CA ARG A 235 -11.91 18.32 -11.46
C ARG A 235 -11.59 17.35 -12.60
N TYR A 236 -11.08 17.85 -13.74
CA TYR A 236 -10.65 16.96 -14.81
C TYR A 236 -9.34 16.28 -14.44
N TYR A 237 -9.33 14.95 -14.40
CA TYR A 237 -8.21 14.15 -13.90
C TYR A 237 -7.46 13.38 -15.01
N GLY A 238 -7.68 13.73 -16.26
CA GLY A 238 -7.12 13.03 -17.42
C GLY A 238 -5.71 13.50 -17.79
N GLY A 239 -4.77 13.40 -16.89
CA GLY A 239 -3.37 13.78 -17.12
C GLY A 239 -2.76 14.54 -15.96
N ASP A 240 -1.57 15.08 -16.16
CA ASP A 240 -0.89 15.93 -15.18
C ASP A 240 -1.49 17.35 -15.19
N MET A 241 -1.51 18.01 -14.02
CA MET A 241 -1.82 19.45 -13.94
C MET A 241 -0.90 20.26 -14.81
N VAL A 242 -1.40 21.39 -15.30
CA VAL A 242 -0.68 22.30 -16.20
C VAL A 242 -0.34 23.61 -15.49
N PRO A 243 0.82 24.24 -15.82
CA PRO A 243 1.24 25.49 -15.21
C PRO A 243 0.52 26.70 -15.83
N VAL A 244 0.17 27.66 -15.00
CA VAL A 244 -0.38 28.96 -15.40
C VAL A 244 0.37 30.07 -14.65
N ASP A 245 1.43 30.58 -15.24
CA ASP A 245 2.36 31.54 -14.62
C ASP A 245 1.67 32.83 -14.11
N GLN A 246 0.53 33.21 -14.71
CA GLN A 246 -0.23 34.38 -14.25
C GLN A 246 -0.67 34.24 -12.77
N TYR A 247 -0.96 33.04 -12.32
CA TYR A 247 -1.41 32.74 -10.96
C TYR A 247 -0.30 32.20 -10.06
N HIS A 248 0.89 32.03 -10.62
CA HIS A 248 2.08 31.63 -9.89
C HIS A 248 2.75 32.82 -9.19
N ASP A 249 3.27 32.56 -7.99
CA ASP A 249 4.13 33.52 -7.30
C ASP A 249 5.54 33.50 -7.90
N SER A 250 6.01 34.65 -8.34
CA SER A 250 7.34 34.83 -8.95
C SER A 250 8.32 35.63 -8.09
N ALA A 251 7.98 35.88 -6.82
CA ALA A 251 8.88 36.53 -5.87
C ALA A 251 10.04 35.60 -5.47
N PRO A 252 11.20 36.15 -5.06
CA PRO A 252 12.29 35.34 -4.54
C PRO A 252 11.83 34.53 -3.33
N ARG A 253 12.17 33.23 -3.27
CA ARG A 253 11.80 32.32 -2.17
C ARG A 253 13.02 31.58 -1.64
N ARG A 254 12.97 31.25 -0.36
CA ARG A 254 13.97 30.40 0.30
C ARG A 254 13.36 29.08 0.66
N LEU A 255 13.89 28.01 0.09
CA LEU A 255 13.48 26.64 0.39
C LEU A 255 14.53 26.00 1.32
N LEU A 256 14.19 24.80 1.81
CA LEU A 256 15.13 24.03 2.63
C LEU A 256 16.42 23.67 1.87
N SER A 257 17.40 23.18 2.61
CA SER A 257 18.68 22.70 2.05
C SER A 257 19.46 23.74 1.26
N GLY A 258 19.27 25.03 1.56
CA GLY A 258 19.95 26.14 0.88
C GLY A 258 19.47 26.41 -0.55
N VAL A 259 18.37 25.79 -0.97
CA VAL A 259 17.78 26.01 -2.29
C VAL A 259 17.00 27.33 -2.31
N THR A 260 17.15 28.11 -3.37
CA THR A 260 16.44 29.37 -3.54
C THR A 260 15.75 29.44 -4.91
N LEU A 261 14.71 30.25 -4.97
CA LEU A 261 14.05 30.68 -6.20
C LEU A 261 14.39 32.16 -6.44
N ALA A 262 14.90 32.46 -7.64
CA ALA A 262 15.17 33.84 -8.03
C ALA A 262 13.87 34.55 -8.43
N ALA A 263 13.85 35.88 -8.41
CA ALA A 263 12.72 36.65 -8.91
C ALA A 263 12.42 36.31 -10.38
N GLY A 264 11.14 36.22 -10.73
CA GLY A 264 10.70 35.95 -12.11
C GLY A 264 10.72 34.47 -12.51
N HIS A 265 10.94 33.56 -11.57
CA HIS A 265 10.85 32.12 -11.86
C HIS A 265 9.44 31.71 -12.32
N LYS A 266 9.38 30.62 -13.07
CA LYS A 266 8.16 30.05 -13.64
C LYS A 266 7.61 28.90 -12.79
N THR A 267 6.34 28.58 -12.95
CA THR A 267 5.63 27.55 -12.21
C THR A 267 6.32 26.18 -12.26
N ASP A 268 6.73 25.74 -13.44
CA ASP A 268 7.42 24.46 -13.64
C ASP A 268 8.82 24.46 -13.04
N ALA A 269 9.58 25.55 -13.21
CA ALA A 269 10.91 25.70 -12.63
C ALA A 269 10.86 25.72 -11.09
N ALA A 270 9.83 26.33 -10.51
CA ALA A 270 9.62 26.34 -9.07
C ALA A 270 9.40 24.93 -8.51
N LEU A 271 8.58 24.11 -9.15
CA LEU A 271 8.38 22.72 -8.74
C LEU A 271 9.68 21.91 -8.77
N GLU A 272 10.49 22.06 -9.83
CA GLU A 272 11.79 21.37 -9.88
C GLU A 272 12.70 21.77 -8.71
N ARG A 273 12.73 23.06 -8.34
CA ARG A 273 13.51 23.52 -7.18
C ARG A 273 12.95 23.04 -5.84
N VAL A 274 11.62 22.95 -5.71
CA VAL A 274 10.97 22.32 -4.54
C VAL A 274 11.45 20.88 -4.40
N LEU A 275 11.40 20.10 -5.47
CA LEU A 275 11.86 18.71 -5.46
C LEU A 275 13.36 18.58 -5.16
N ASP A 276 14.19 19.46 -5.71
CA ASP A 276 15.64 19.49 -5.45
C ASP A 276 15.92 19.75 -3.95
N SER A 277 15.18 20.67 -3.33
CA SER A 277 15.34 20.99 -1.92
C SER A 277 15.02 19.81 -1.00
N LEU A 278 13.97 19.07 -1.34
CA LEU A 278 13.56 17.87 -0.61
C LEU A 278 14.54 16.71 -0.79
N MET A 279 14.96 16.45 -2.03
CA MET A 279 15.92 15.38 -2.32
C MET A 279 17.31 15.67 -1.74
N THR A 280 17.67 16.93 -1.55
CA THR A 280 18.94 17.33 -0.92
C THR A 280 18.86 17.22 0.61
N HIS A 281 17.67 17.31 1.19
CA HIS A 281 17.51 17.27 2.65
C HIS A 281 17.99 15.93 3.23
N PRO A 282 18.78 15.96 4.34
CA PRO A 282 19.33 14.72 4.92
C PRO A 282 18.28 13.74 5.42
N ASN A 283 17.10 14.23 5.81
CA ASN A 283 16.03 13.39 6.35
C ASN A 283 15.36 12.48 5.33
N ILE A 284 15.35 12.82 4.03
CA ILE A 284 14.53 12.08 3.06
C ILE A 284 14.88 10.59 3.00
N ALA A 285 16.18 10.29 3.04
CA ALA A 285 16.65 8.91 2.97
C ALA A 285 16.22 8.06 4.20
N PRO A 286 16.55 8.45 5.46
CA PRO A 286 16.11 7.67 6.62
C PRO A 286 14.59 7.68 6.80
N PHE A 287 13.89 8.79 6.51
CA PHE A 287 12.44 8.90 6.67
C PHE A 287 11.69 7.94 5.75
N ILE A 288 11.99 7.95 4.46
CA ILE A 288 11.33 7.07 3.48
C ILE A 288 11.77 5.62 3.64
N SER A 289 13.06 5.36 3.89
CA SER A 289 13.58 4.01 4.09
C SER A 289 12.92 3.33 5.28
N LYS A 290 12.79 4.01 6.41
CA LYS A 290 12.14 3.46 7.61
C LYS A 290 10.68 3.11 7.35
N GLN A 291 9.92 3.99 6.71
CA GLN A 291 8.52 3.72 6.37
C GLN A 291 8.38 2.52 5.42
N LEU A 292 9.20 2.43 4.38
CA LEU A 292 9.18 1.29 3.46
C LEU A 292 9.52 -0.03 4.18
N ILE A 293 10.51 -0.04 5.08
CA ILE A 293 10.81 -1.21 5.90
C ILE A 293 9.59 -1.59 6.76
N GLN A 294 8.92 -0.61 7.37
CA GLN A 294 7.73 -0.85 8.19
C GLN A 294 6.55 -1.42 7.40
N HIS A 295 6.37 -0.99 6.15
CA HIS A 295 5.33 -1.54 5.28
C HIS A 295 5.66 -2.94 4.75
N LEU A 296 6.92 -3.24 4.50
CA LEU A 296 7.31 -4.49 3.84
C LEU A 296 7.77 -5.56 4.82
N VAL A 297 8.52 -5.23 5.87
CA VAL A 297 9.28 -6.21 6.65
C VAL A 297 8.94 -6.23 8.14
N VAL A 298 9.18 -5.14 8.88
CA VAL A 298 9.13 -5.13 10.35
C VAL A 298 8.77 -3.77 10.92
N SER A 299 7.96 -3.74 11.97
CA SER A 299 7.51 -2.49 12.60
C SER A 299 8.63 -1.70 13.27
N ASN A 300 9.62 -2.39 13.84
CA ASN A 300 10.74 -1.78 14.57
C ASN A 300 12.07 -2.23 13.94
N PRO A 301 12.48 -1.63 12.82
CA PRO A 301 13.77 -1.95 12.22
C PRO A 301 14.92 -1.52 13.13
N SER A 302 16.02 -2.29 13.14
CA SER A 302 17.23 -1.89 13.84
C SER A 302 17.80 -0.60 13.23
N PRO A 303 18.46 0.26 14.03
CA PRO A 303 19.16 1.44 13.51
C PRO A 303 20.14 1.10 12.38
N ALA A 304 20.86 -0.01 12.51
CA ALA A 304 21.79 -0.49 11.49
C ALA A 304 21.08 -0.87 10.17
N TYR A 305 19.91 -1.48 10.25
CA TYR A 305 19.10 -1.81 9.08
C TYR A 305 18.65 -0.54 8.35
N VAL A 306 18.08 0.43 9.08
CA VAL A 306 17.69 1.72 8.49
C VAL A 306 18.88 2.41 7.84
N THR A 307 20.06 2.42 8.50
CA THR A 307 21.28 3.01 7.94
C THR A 307 21.67 2.39 6.60
N ARG A 308 21.66 1.05 6.48
CA ARG A 308 22.03 0.37 5.24
C ARG A 308 21.06 0.70 4.11
N VAL A 309 19.77 0.70 4.37
CA VAL A 309 18.75 1.03 3.36
C VAL A 309 18.80 2.51 2.97
N ALA A 310 18.92 3.43 3.94
CA ALA A 310 19.06 4.86 3.68
C ALA A 310 20.35 5.18 2.90
N THR A 311 21.42 4.44 3.14
CA THR A 311 22.67 4.54 2.37
C THR A 311 22.45 4.11 0.92
N ALA A 312 21.72 3.02 0.68
CA ALA A 312 21.36 2.57 -0.67
C ALA A 312 20.46 3.59 -1.39
N PHE A 313 19.49 4.18 -0.68
CA PHE A 313 18.66 5.28 -1.20
C PHE A 313 19.52 6.50 -1.60
N ASN A 314 20.44 6.91 -0.75
CA ASN A 314 21.33 8.06 -1.04
C ASN A 314 22.28 7.78 -2.20
N ALA A 315 22.84 6.57 -2.27
CA ALA A 315 23.72 6.16 -3.36
C ALA A 315 22.97 5.86 -4.68
N GLY A 316 21.66 5.60 -4.59
CA GLY A 316 20.86 5.09 -5.71
C GLY A 316 21.35 3.74 -6.21
N LYS A 317 22.03 2.97 -5.35
CA LYS A 317 22.66 1.69 -5.72
C LYS A 317 22.76 0.74 -4.54
N PHE A 318 22.48 -0.54 -4.82
CA PHE A 318 22.69 -1.65 -3.90
C PHE A 318 23.16 -2.88 -4.68
N GLY A 319 24.42 -3.27 -4.53
CA GLY A 319 24.99 -4.36 -5.32
C GLY A 319 24.88 -4.08 -6.83
N ILE A 320 24.16 -4.95 -7.52
CA ILE A 320 23.90 -4.84 -8.98
C ILE A 320 22.66 -3.96 -9.28
N PHE A 321 21.88 -3.60 -8.28
CA PHE A 321 20.60 -2.89 -8.43
C PHE A 321 20.77 -1.38 -8.40
N GLY A 322 19.94 -0.67 -9.17
CA GLY A 322 19.85 0.78 -9.20
C GLY A 322 20.73 1.45 -10.25
N THR A 323 20.47 2.74 -10.47
CA THR A 323 21.06 3.58 -11.51
C THR A 323 22.24 4.43 -11.03
N GLY A 324 22.49 4.48 -9.73
CA GLY A 324 23.43 5.41 -9.10
C GLY A 324 22.86 6.81 -8.85
N GLN A 325 21.57 7.01 -9.05
CA GLN A 325 20.90 8.28 -8.75
C GLN A 325 20.17 8.22 -7.41
N LYS A 326 20.42 9.18 -6.53
CA LYS A 326 19.74 9.28 -5.23
C LYS A 326 18.22 9.12 -5.39
N GLY A 327 17.61 8.28 -4.55
CA GLY A 327 16.18 8.02 -4.59
C GLY A 327 15.78 6.86 -5.52
N ASP A 328 16.73 6.08 -6.05
CA ASP A 328 16.44 4.89 -6.84
C ASP A 328 15.68 3.85 -6.00
N MET A 329 14.45 3.56 -6.40
CA MET A 329 13.55 2.69 -5.66
C MET A 329 13.88 1.21 -5.87
N ALA A 330 14.43 0.82 -7.02
CA ALA A 330 14.88 -0.56 -7.24
C ALA A 330 16.03 -0.92 -6.30
N ALA A 331 17.04 -0.03 -6.18
CA ALA A 331 18.13 -0.18 -5.22
C ALA A 331 17.63 -0.21 -3.77
N THR A 332 16.70 0.68 -3.42
CA THR A 332 16.15 0.79 -2.07
C THR A 332 15.36 -0.45 -1.69
N VAL A 333 14.49 -0.95 -2.57
CA VAL A 333 13.69 -2.16 -2.33
C VAL A 333 14.57 -3.40 -2.27
N ALA A 334 15.58 -3.52 -3.13
CA ALA A 334 16.56 -4.60 -3.06
C ALA A 334 17.31 -4.58 -1.72
N ALA A 335 17.77 -3.40 -1.28
CA ALA A 335 18.41 -3.24 0.02
C ALA A 335 17.50 -3.64 1.19
N ILE A 336 16.19 -3.34 1.11
CA ILE A 336 15.21 -3.76 2.12
C ILE A 336 15.10 -5.28 2.18
N LEU A 337 14.86 -5.92 1.04
CA LEU A 337 14.51 -7.35 1.02
C LEU A 337 15.71 -8.28 1.16
N LEU A 338 16.89 -7.86 0.73
CA LEU A 338 18.11 -8.67 0.77
C LEU A 338 18.95 -8.42 2.02
N ASP A 339 18.56 -7.47 2.86
CA ASP A 339 19.26 -7.18 4.11
C ASP A 339 19.28 -8.37 5.06
N ALA A 340 20.37 -8.52 5.83
CA ALA A 340 20.53 -9.58 6.81
C ALA A 340 19.40 -9.61 7.85
N ASP A 341 18.91 -8.44 8.29
CA ASP A 341 17.80 -8.35 9.25
C ASP A 341 16.49 -8.85 8.63
N ALA A 342 16.24 -8.53 7.36
CA ALA A 342 15.08 -9.04 6.63
C ALA A 342 15.14 -10.55 6.38
N ARG A 343 16.33 -11.11 6.20
CA ARG A 343 16.55 -12.54 5.93
C ARG A 343 16.77 -13.37 7.19
N SER A 344 16.98 -12.73 8.34
CA SER A 344 17.18 -13.44 9.61
C SER A 344 15.96 -14.29 9.95
N THR A 345 16.19 -15.55 10.25
CA THR A 345 15.17 -16.48 10.77
C THR A 345 15.22 -16.64 12.28
N THR A 346 16.12 -15.91 12.95
CA THR A 346 16.23 -15.87 14.40
C THR A 346 15.10 -15.03 14.99
N ALA A 347 14.43 -15.56 15.98
CA ALA A 347 13.37 -14.82 16.67
C ALA A 347 13.96 -13.63 17.43
N SER A 348 13.35 -12.46 17.28
CA SER A 348 13.68 -11.26 18.03
C SER A 348 12.48 -10.84 18.88
N SER A 349 12.73 -10.32 20.08
CA SER A 349 11.69 -9.79 20.97
C SER A 349 11.03 -8.53 20.40
N THR A 350 11.73 -7.79 19.55
CA THR A 350 11.24 -6.59 18.85
C THR A 350 10.88 -6.85 17.39
N GLY A 351 11.19 -8.04 16.89
CA GLY A 351 10.96 -8.44 15.51
C GLY A 351 9.51 -8.80 15.23
N GLY A 352 9.05 -8.37 14.08
CA GLY A 352 7.72 -8.70 13.58
C GLY A 352 6.88 -7.48 13.28
N ARG A 353 5.74 -7.76 12.66
CA ARG A 353 4.72 -6.79 12.27
C ARG A 353 3.36 -7.46 12.36
N LEU A 354 2.37 -6.79 12.96
CA LEU A 354 1.00 -7.28 12.89
C LEU A 354 0.57 -7.31 11.41
N ARG A 355 0.05 -8.45 10.98
CA ARG A 355 -0.44 -8.60 9.61
C ARG A 355 -1.63 -7.67 9.39
N GLU A 356 -1.53 -6.76 8.43
CA GLU A 356 -2.64 -5.89 8.09
C GLU A 356 -3.78 -6.67 7.40
N PRO A 357 -5.04 -6.20 7.48
CA PRO A 357 -6.20 -6.92 6.96
C PRO A 357 -6.06 -7.37 5.50
N VAL A 358 -5.59 -6.50 4.62
CA VAL A 358 -5.35 -6.84 3.20
C VAL A 358 -4.44 -8.05 3.06
N GLN A 359 -3.31 -8.08 3.80
CA GLN A 359 -2.38 -9.21 3.76
C GLN A 359 -2.94 -10.46 4.46
N MET A 360 -3.83 -10.29 5.43
CA MET A 360 -4.53 -11.43 6.04
C MET A 360 -5.47 -12.09 5.02
N PHE A 361 -6.29 -11.29 4.32
CA PHE A 361 -7.22 -11.79 3.32
C PHE A 361 -6.48 -12.54 2.20
N THR A 362 -5.56 -11.86 1.56
CA THR A 362 -4.83 -12.41 0.41
C THR A 362 -3.94 -13.58 0.81
N GLY A 363 -3.27 -13.50 1.97
CA GLY A 363 -2.41 -14.58 2.46
C GLY A 363 -3.18 -15.88 2.73
N VAL A 364 -4.35 -15.80 3.36
CA VAL A 364 -5.24 -16.97 3.57
C VAL A 364 -5.69 -17.55 2.23
N LEU A 365 -6.22 -16.69 1.34
CA LEU A 365 -6.71 -17.13 0.04
C LEU A 365 -5.60 -17.77 -0.80
N ARG A 366 -4.43 -17.14 -0.90
CA ARG A 366 -3.30 -17.65 -1.69
C ARG A 366 -2.75 -18.96 -1.13
N ALA A 367 -2.58 -19.06 0.18
CA ALA A 367 -2.10 -20.30 0.82
C ALA A 367 -3.08 -21.48 0.66
N MET A 368 -4.38 -21.20 0.64
CA MET A 368 -5.44 -22.20 0.55
C MET A 368 -6.05 -22.31 -0.87
N LYS A 369 -5.26 -21.97 -1.91
CA LYS A 369 -5.64 -22.05 -3.33
C LYS A 369 -6.98 -21.37 -3.63
N GLY A 370 -7.22 -20.26 -2.96
CA GLY A 370 -8.46 -19.51 -3.07
C GLY A 370 -8.51 -18.62 -4.32
N ARG A 371 -9.69 -18.07 -4.54
CA ARG A 371 -9.97 -17.06 -5.56
C ARG A 371 -10.79 -15.93 -4.99
N THR A 372 -10.72 -14.77 -5.58
CA THR A 372 -11.56 -13.62 -5.26
C THR A 372 -11.64 -12.65 -6.43
N ASP A 373 -12.77 -11.99 -6.59
CA ASP A 373 -12.93 -10.80 -7.43
C ASP A 373 -12.76 -9.50 -6.61
N GLY A 374 -12.52 -9.60 -5.32
CA GLY A 374 -12.30 -8.46 -4.42
C GLY A 374 -13.58 -7.82 -3.87
N ASP A 375 -14.74 -8.15 -4.36
CA ASP A 375 -15.99 -7.47 -3.99
C ASP A 375 -16.28 -7.59 -2.48
N ALA A 376 -16.30 -8.81 -1.95
CA ALA A 376 -16.50 -9.05 -0.52
C ALA A 376 -15.37 -8.50 0.35
N LEU A 377 -14.15 -8.45 -0.17
CA LEU A 377 -12.98 -8.01 0.60
C LEU A 377 -12.88 -6.49 0.71
N GLY A 378 -13.37 -5.76 -0.29
CA GLY A 378 -13.27 -4.31 -0.36
C GLY A 378 -14.17 -3.62 0.64
N TYR A 379 -15.46 -3.60 0.37
CA TYR A 379 -16.43 -2.81 1.14
C TYR A 379 -16.90 -3.50 2.41
N TRP A 380 -17.06 -4.81 2.41
CA TRP A 380 -17.55 -5.52 3.58
C TRP A 380 -16.42 -5.82 4.58
N TRP A 381 -15.54 -6.77 4.25
CA TRP A 381 -14.46 -7.14 5.18
C TRP A 381 -13.44 -6.02 5.41
N GLY A 382 -13.17 -5.21 4.39
CA GLY A 382 -12.31 -4.04 4.52
C GLY A 382 -12.86 -3.01 5.49
N ALA A 383 -14.17 -2.76 5.48
CA ALA A 383 -14.83 -1.87 6.44
C ALA A 383 -14.80 -2.42 7.87
N ASP A 384 -15.14 -3.71 8.04
CA ASP A 384 -15.17 -4.37 9.34
C ASP A 384 -13.79 -4.40 10.01
N LEU A 385 -12.73 -4.56 9.22
CA LEU A 385 -11.35 -4.59 9.69
C LEU A 385 -10.63 -3.23 9.61
N LYS A 386 -11.35 -2.16 9.24
CA LYS A 386 -10.85 -0.77 9.19
C LYS A 386 -9.73 -0.53 8.18
N GLN A 387 -9.64 -1.37 7.12
CA GLN A 387 -8.71 -1.17 6.01
C GLN A 387 -9.43 -1.40 4.66
N MET A 388 -10.23 -0.43 4.28
CA MET A 388 -10.85 -0.39 2.95
C MET A 388 -9.86 0.28 1.97
N VAL A 389 -9.23 -0.52 1.13
CA VAL A 389 -8.23 -0.02 0.16
C VAL A 389 -8.81 1.15 -0.66
N PHE A 390 -8.00 2.18 -0.93
CA PHE A 390 -8.36 3.44 -1.58
C PHE A 390 -9.28 4.38 -0.77
N ARG A 391 -9.62 4.03 0.48
CA ARG A 391 -10.47 4.84 1.35
C ARG A 391 -9.86 5.01 2.75
N PRO A 392 -8.59 5.43 2.87
CA PRO A 392 -8.05 5.79 4.17
C PRO A 392 -8.89 6.93 4.78
N PRO A 393 -9.04 6.99 6.12
CA PRO A 393 -9.89 7.98 6.78
C PRO A 393 -9.35 9.41 6.69
N SER A 394 -8.06 9.59 6.42
CA SER A 394 -7.42 10.89 6.25
C SER A 394 -6.07 10.74 5.52
N VAL A 395 -5.39 11.86 5.29
CA VAL A 395 -4.03 11.88 4.71
C VAL A 395 -2.99 11.15 5.60
N PHE A 396 -3.30 10.92 6.87
CA PHE A 396 -2.48 10.11 7.78
C PHE A 396 -2.63 8.59 7.59
N ASN A 397 -3.23 8.15 6.48
CA ASN A 397 -3.47 6.75 6.16
C ASN A 397 -4.45 6.06 7.14
N PHE A 398 -4.45 4.75 7.18
CA PHE A 398 -5.23 3.92 8.11
C PHE A 398 -4.63 3.92 9.52
N PHE A 399 -3.32 4.09 9.62
CA PHE A 399 -2.57 4.09 10.88
C PHE A 399 -1.27 4.90 10.73
N PRO A 400 -0.85 5.63 11.77
CA PRO A 400 0.42 6.35 11.73
C PRO A 400 1.61 5.37 11.87
N PRO A 401 2.77 5.68 11.26
CA PRO A 401 3.95 4.79 11.28
C PRO A 401 4.58 4.66 12.68
N ASP A 402 4.28 5.54 13.59
CA ASP A 402 4.80 5.62 14.95
C ASP A 402 3.76 5.26 16.03
N TYR A 403 2.67 4.58 15.65
CA TYR A 403 1.64 4.18 16.60
C TYR A 403 2.23 3.34 17.75
N PRO A 404 2.12 3.79 19.02
CA PRO A 404 2.77 3.11 20.13
C PRO A 404 2.05 1.82 20.52
N VAL A 405 2.81 0.79 20.87
CA VAL A 405 2.26 -0.44 21.44
C VAL A 405 2.28 -0.33 22.97
N ALA A 406 1.11 -0.39 23.59
CA ALA A 406 0.97 -0.25 25.03
C ALA A 406 1.81 -1.28 25.79
N ASN A 407 2.41 -0.87 26.91
CA ASN A 407 3.20 -1.69 27.83
C ASN A 407 4.46 -2.35 27.22
N THR A 408 4.98 -1.82 26.12
CA THR A 408 6.19 -2.35 25.47
C THR A 408 7.38 -1.39 25.50
N GLY A 409 7.30 -0.32 26.27
CA GLY A 409 8.29 0.75 26.25
C GLY A 409 8.16 1.61 24.99
N ASN A 410 9.18 1.59 24.13
CA ASN A 410 9.22 2.45 22.94
C ASN A 410 8.91 1.70 21.63
N LEU A 411 8.31 0.51 21.68
CA LEU A 411 7.97 -0.21 20.44
C LEU A 411 6.77 0.44 19.77
N VAL A 412 6.87 0.54 18.44
CA VAL A 412 5.77 0.96 17.58
C VAL A 412 5.15 -0.24 16.86
N GLY A 413 3.88 -0.14 16.54
CA GLY A 413 3.14 -1.14 15.79
C GLY A 413 2.08 -0.46 14.94
N PRO A 414 2.43 0.09 13.77
CA PRO A 414 1.51 0.88 12.95
C PRO A 414 0.14 0.22 12.77
N GLN A 415 0.11 -1.06 12.43
CA GLN A 415 -1.13 -1.80 12.17
C GLN A 415 -2.02 -1.98 13.41
N PHE A 416 -1.48 -1.78 14.63
CA PHE A 416 -2.30 -1.76 15.84
C PHE A 416 -3.21 -0.54 15.92
N GLY A 417 -2.96 0.52 15.16
CA GLY A 417 -3.83 1.68 15.06
C GLY A 417 -5.26 1.36 14.60
N ILE A 418 -5.43 0.26 13.85
CA ILE A 418 -6.74 -0.24 13.40
C ILE A 418 -7.14 -1.56 14.07
N HIS A 419 -6.34 -2.02 15.05
CA HIS A 419 -6.61 -3.28 15.76
C HIS A 419 -7.29 -2.99 17.10
N SER A 420 -8.55 -3.36 17.19
CA SER A 420 -9.40 -3.27 18.39
C SER A 420 -9.91 -4.65 18.77
N VAL A 421 -10.60 -4.75 19.90
CA VAL A 421 -11.29 -5.99 20.29
C VAL A 421 -12.27 -6.45 19.19
N ASN A 422 -13.03 -5.52 18.61
CA ASN A 422 -13.95 -5.82 17.53
C ASN A 422 -13.23 -6.32 16.27
N SER A 423 -12.20 -5.60 15.81
CA SER A 423 -11.46 -6.05 14.61
C SER A 423 -10.68 -7.34 14.86
N GLY A 424 -10.28 -7.62 16.10
CA GLY A 424 -9.74 -8.92 16.50
C GLY A 424 -10.75 -10.05 16.32
N LEU A 425 -11.99 -9.83 16.75
CA LEU A 425 -13.09 -10.78 16.52
C LEU A 425 -13.41 -10.94 15.03
N GLN A 426 -13.45 -9.84 14.28
CA GLN A 426 -13.73 -9.88 12.84
C GLN A 426 -12.64 -10.62 12.04
N ARG A 427 -11.37 -10.64 12.51
CA ARG A 427 -10.34 -11.51 11.93
C ARG A 427 -10.70 -12.98 12.03
N LEU A 428 -11.24 -13.42 13.15
CA LEU A 428 -11.71 -14.80 13.34
C LEU A 428 -12.98 -15.07 12.53
N ASN A 429 -13.90 -14.12 12.47
CA ASN A 429 -15.12 -14.22 11.65
C ASN A 429 -14.78 -14.34 10.15
N PHE A 430 -13.75 -13.64 9.66
CA PHE A 430 -13.27 -13.83 8.29
C PHE A 430 -12.80 -15.27 8.03
N LEU A 431 -12.09 -15.89 8.97
CA LEU A 431 -11.69 -17.30 8.83
C LEU A 431 -12.90 -18.22 8.82
N THR A 432 -13.91 -17.98 9.67
CA THR A 432 -15.19 -18.69 9.64
C THR A 432 -15.89 -18.51 8.29
N TYR A 433 -15.91 -17.27 7.76
CA TYR A 433 -16.51 -16.99 6.47
C TYR A 433 -15.89 -17.82 5.33
N VAL A 434 -14.56 -17.87 5.25
CA VAL A 434 -13.89 -18.60 4.15
C VAL A 434 -13.84 -20.11 4.35
N PHE A 435 -13.76 -20.62 5.59
CA PHE A 435 -13.59 -22.05 5.85
C PHE A 435 -14.92 -22.77 6.12
N ASP A 436 -15.83 -22.15 6.87
CA ASP A 436 -17.10 -22.79 7.26
C ASP A 436 -18.26 -22.40 6.37
N TRP A 437 -18.43 -21.12 6.07
CA TRP A 437 -19.54 -20.62 5.25
C TRP A 437 -19.28 -20.75 3.75
N ASN A 438 -18.11 -21.26 3.35
CA ASN A 438 -17.72 -21.44 1.96
C ASN A 438 -17.64 -20.11 1.17
N GLY A 439 -17.31 -19.02 1.86
CA GLY A 439 -17.12 -17.69 1.26
C GLY A 439 -18.38 -17.11 0.61
N SER A 440 -18.22 -16.43 -0.51
CA SER A 440 -19.32 -15.84 -1.30
C SER A 440 -19.36 -16.36 -2.73
N ASN A 441 -20.57 -16.38 -3.29
CA ASN A 441 -20.79 -16.64 -4.71
C ASN A 441 -20.47 -15.39 -5.55
N PRO A 442 -20.28 -15.55 -6.89
CA PRO A 442 -20.17 -14.44 -7.80
C PRO A 442 -21.39 -13.52 -7.73
N GLU A 443 -21.15 -12.20 -7.65
CA GLU A 443 -22.21 -11.19 -7.74
C GLU A 443 -22.38 -10.77 -9.21
N ALA A 444 -23.58 -10.87 -9.76
CA ALA A 444 -23.84 -10.67 -11.18
C ALA A 444 -23.50 -9.24 -11.67
N SER A 445 -23.55 -8.26 -10.78
CA SER A 445 -23.23 -6.86 -11.10
C SER A 445 -21.72 -6.56 -11.16
N VAL A 446 -20.88 -7.51 -10.75
CA VAL A 446 -19.41 -7.37 -10.75
C VAL A 446 -18.85 -7.96 -12.06
N PRO A 447 -18.16 -7.19 -12.88
CA PRO A 447 -17.57 -7.69 -14.12
C PRO A 447 -16.60 -8.86 -13.86
N ASN A 448 -16.78 -9.98 -14.59
CA ASN A 448 -15.99 -11.20 -14.44
C ASN A 448 -15.97 -11.74 -13.00
N ALA A 449 -17.09 -11.68 -12.32
CA ALA A 449 -17.24 -12.14 -10.95
C ALA A 449 -16.87 -13.62 -10.79
N VAL A 450 -16.15 -13.93 -9.72
CA VAL A 450 -15.80 -15.31 -9.33
C VAL A 450 -16.19 -15.62 -7.88
N GLY A 451 -16.62 -14.61 -7.14
CA GLY A 451 -16.84 -14.67 -5.70
C GLY A 451 -15.52 -14.82 -4.92
N THR A 452 -15.63 -15.06 -3.62
CA THR A 452 -14.48 -15.24 -2.72
C THR A 452 -14.56 -16.61 -2.04
N LYS A 453 -13.66 -17.54 -2.38
CA LYS A 453 -13.65 -18.92 -1.85
C LYS A 453 -12.23 -19.46 -1.75
N VAL A 454 -12.04 -20.46 -0.89
CA VAL A 454 -10.83 -21.30 -0.81
C VAL A 454 -11.09 -22.67 -1.41
N ASP A 455 -10.01 -23.35 -1.84
CA ASP A 455 -10.07 -24.75 -2.30
C ASP A 455 -9.47 -25.67 -1.23
N LEU A 456 -10.35 -26.30 -0.45
CA LEU A 456 -9.96 -27.23 0.60
C LEU A 456 -9.72 -28.66 0.07
N THR A 457 -10.14 -28.96 -1.17
CA THR A 457 -10.11 -30.32 -1.72
C THR A 457 -8.68 -30.84 -1.89
N SER A 458 -7.74 -29.96 -2.21
CA SER A 458 -6.33 -30.30 -2.37
C SER A 458 -5.62 -30.77 -1.08
N PHE A 459 -6.27 -30.59 0.08
CA PHE A 459 -5.76 -31.00 1.38
C PHE A 459 -6.41 -32.27 1.91
N LEU A 460 -7.46 -32.78 1.25
CA LEU A 460 -8.20 -33.96 1.71
C LEU A 460 -7.33 -35.22 1.74
N ALA A 461 -6.35 -35.35 0.85
CA ALA A 461 -5.43 -36.50 0.83
C ALA A 461 -4.58 -36.60 2.12
N ASP A 462 -4.34 -35.49 2.81
CA ASP A 462 -3.58 -35.46 4.06
C ASP A 462 -4.50 -35.57 5.30
N ALA A 463 -5.80 -35.41 5.13
CA ALA A 463 -6.77 -35.40 6.22
C ALA A 463 -6.82 -36.69 7.06
N PRO A 464 -6.55 -37.92 6.55
CA PRO A 464 -6.45 -39.12 7.37
C PRO A 464 -5.38 -39.02 8.47
N ASP A 465 -4.27 -38.31 8.23
CA ASP A 465 -3.22 -38.02 9.21
C ASP A 465 -3.29 -36.56 9.66
N ALA A 466 -3.87 -36.33 10.84
CA ALA A 466 -4.05 -34.99 11.37
C ALA A 466 -2.72 -34.24 11.60
N ALA A 467 -1.65 -34.95 11.95
CA ALA A 467 -0.34 -34.33 12.15
C ALA A 467 0.25 -33.85 10.82
N LYS A 468 0.21 -34.71 9.79
CA LYS A 468 0.65 -34.36 8.44
C LYS A 468 -0.10 -33.17 7.87
N LEU A 469 -1.43 -33.14 8.06
CA LEU A 469 -2.29 -32.04 7.61
C LEU A 469 -1.94 -30.71 8.28
N VAL A 470 -1.82 -30.71 9.62
CA VAL A 470 -1.47 -29.52 10.40
C VAL A 470 -0.08 -29.01 10.01
N ASP A 471 0.88 -29.90 9.86
CA ASP A 471 2.25 -29.53 9.46
C ASP A 471 2.30 -28.96 8.04
N ARG A 472 1.57 -29.53 7.07
CA ARG A 472 1.51 -29.00 5.71
C ARG A 472 0.98 -27.56 5.68
N ILE A 473 -0.16 -27.33 6.36
CA ILE A 473 -0.75 -25.98 6.42
C ILE A 473 0.18 -25.01 7.16
N SER A 474 0.80 -25.43 8.26
CA SER A 474 1.75 -24.61 9.02
C SER A 474 2.99 -24.25 8.19
N LEU A 475 3.56 -25.20 7.46
CA LEU A 475 4.71 -24.95 6.58
C LEU A 475 4.38 -23.98 5.44
N MET A 476 3.16 -23.99 4.95
CA MET A 476 2.68 -23.05 3.95
C MET A 476 2.46 -21.65 4.54
N ALA A 477 1.78 -21.57 5.68
CA ALA A 477 1.36 -20.31 6.29
C ALA A 477 2.48 -19.59 7.07
N LEU A 478 3.40 -20.37 7.69
CA LEU A 478 4.38 -19.88 8.67
C LEU A 478 5.84 -20.15 8.24
N GLY A 479 6.04 -21.04 7.27
CA GLY A 479 7.37 -21.53 6.89
C GLY A 479 8.01 -22.47 7.92
N ALA A 480 7.29 -22.81 8.97
CA ALA A 480 7.72 -23.70 10.06
C ALA A 480 6.50 -24.39 10.69
N PRO A 481 6.68 -25.52 11.39
CA PRO A 481 5.64 -26.09 12.21
C PRO A 481 5.19 -25.10 13.31
N LEU A 482 3.98 -25.24 13.79
CA LEU A 482 3.55 -24.55 15.02
C LEU A 482 4.49 -24.91 16.20
N PRO A 483 4.63 -24.02 17.22
CA PRO A 483 5.31 -24.37 18.46
C PRO A 483 4.75 -25.63 19.07
N THR A 484 5.58 -26.48 19.68
CA THR A 484 5.24 -27.84 20.12
C THR A 484 3.90 -27.93 20.87
N ALA A 485 3.68 -27.08 21.86
CA ALA A 485 2.43 -27.10 22.64
C ALA A 485 1.20 -26.75 21.77
N ALA A 486 1.31 -25.72 20.94
CA ALA A 486 0.24 -25.31 20.02
C ALA A 486 -0.02 -26.40 18.97
N ARG A 487 1.05 -26.99 18.40
CA ARG A 487 0.94 -28.09 17.44
C ARG A 487 0.20 -29.28 18.03
N THR A 488 0.59 -29.71 19.25
CA THR A 488 -0.07 -30.84 19.93
C THR A 488 -1.55 -30.59 20.12
N LYS A 489 -1.94 -29.41 20.61
CA LYS A 489 -3.35 -29.06 20.83
C LYS A 489 -4.13 -28.90 19.53
N THR A 490 -3.50 -28.39 18.49
CA THR A 490 -4.13 -28.31 17.17
C THR A 490 -4.38 -29.70 16.59
N ILE A 491 -3.41 -30.63 16.67
CA ILE A 491 -3.58 -32.02 16.22
C ILE A 491 -4.68 -32.72 17.01
N GLU A 492 -4.73 -32.54 18.33
CA GLU A 492 -5.79 -33.10 19.19
C GLU A 492 -7.18 -32.61 18.74
N ALA A 493 -7.35 -31.30 18.53
CA ALA A 493 -8.60 -30.71 18.06
C ALA A 493 -9.01 -31.22 16.66
N VAL A 494 -8.07 -31.31 15.73
CA VAL A 494 -8.29 -31.79 14.37
C VAL A 494 -8.67 -33.28 14.39
N SER A 495 -8.02 -34.08 15.24
CA SER A 495 -8.26 -35.50 15.37
C SER A 495 -9.64 -35.84 15.98
N TRP A 496 -10.33 -34.87 16.59
CA TRP A 496 -11.67 -35.02 17.09
C TRP A 496 -12.69 -35.43 16.00
N TRP A 497 -12.48 -34.97 14.77
CA TRP A 497 -13.26 -35.33 13.61
C TRP A 497 -12.87 -36.73 13.12
N THR A 498 -13.79 -37.66 13.16
CA THR A 498 -13.61 -39.07 12.74
C THR A 498 -14.80 -39.54 11.90
N SER A 499 -14.61 -40.60 11.12
CA SER A 499 -15.69 -41.20 10.34
C SER A 499 -16.85 -41.68 11.19
N SER A 500 -16.61 -42.02 12.46
CA SER A 500 -17.67 -42.41 13.40
C SER A 500 -18.49 -41.22 13.90
N ARG A 501 -17.95 -39.99 13.86
CA ARG A 501 -18.65 -38.75 14.27
C ARG A 501 -19.38 -38.08 13.11
N ASP A 502 -18.76 -38.10 11.92
CA ASP A 502 -19.33 -37.57 10.67
C ASP A 502 -18.83 -38.42 9.51
N ALA A 503 -19.60 -39.42 9.16
CA ALA A 503 -19.23 -40.40 8.13
C ALA A 503 -18.94 -39.77 6.76
N THR A 504 -19.58 -38.64 6.46
CA THR A 504 -19.49 -37.99 5.14
C THR A 504 -18.40 -36.92 5.07
N ASN A 505 -18.27 -36.08 6.09
CA ASN A 505 -17.50 -34.85 6.01
C ASN A 505 -16.27 -34.80 6.93
N TRP A 506 -15.96 -35.88 7.67
CA TRP A 506 -14.89 -35.85 8.68
C TRP A 506 -13.54 -35.39 8.14
N GLN A 507 -13.17 -35.73 6.90
CA GLN A 507 -11.93 -35.30 6.27
C GLN A 507 -11.97 -33.79 5.97
N LEU A 508 -13.06 -33.30 5.41
CA LEU A 508 -13.24 -31.88 5.15
C LEU A 508 -13.25 -31.07 6.45
N ASN A 509 -13.91 -31.57 7.49
CA ASN A 509 -13.94 -30.92 8.79
C ASN A 509 -12.56 -30.87 9.46
N ARG A 510 -11.70 -31.89 9.24
CA ARG A 510 -10.29 -31.84 9.64
C ARG A 510 -9.53 -30.72 8.93
N VAL A 511 -9.71 -30.59 7.61
CA VAL A 511 -9.05 -29.52 6.82
C VAL A 511 -9.51 -28.15 7.31
N LYS A 512 -10.81 -27.95 7.49
CA LYS A 512 -11.38 -26.70 8.03
C LYS A 512 -10.80 -26.36 9.40
N ALA A 513 -10.81 -27.31 10.33
CA ALA A 513 -10.30 -27.11 11.69
C ALA A 513 -8.79 -26.81 11.70
N ALA A 514 -8.00 -27.54 10.92
CA ALA A 514 -6.56 -27.30 10.81
C ALA A 514 -6.25 -25.92 10.22
N ALA A 515 -6.91 -25.55 9.13
CA ALA A 515 -6.76 -24.24 8.51
C ALA A 515 -7.16 -23.13 9.49
N TYR A 516 -8.35 -23.22 10.07
CA TYR A 516 -8.82 -22.21 11.04
C TYR A 516 -7.82 -22.01 12.17
N LEU A 517 -7.37 -23.07 12.83
CA LEU A 517 -6.46 -22.97 13.99
C LEU A 517 -5.07 -22.44 13.62
N VAL A 518 -4.53 -22.83 12.48
CA VAL A 518 -3.25 -22.31 12.01
C VAL A 518 -3.35 -20.81 11.69
N PHE A 519 -4.34 -20.39 10.90
CA PHE A 519 -4.49 -18.98 10.49
C PHE A 519 -4.99 -18.07 11.63
N ALA A 520 -5.73 -18.59 12.61
CA ALA A 520 -6.10 -17.87 13.83
C ALA A 520 -4.93 -17.70 14.80
N SER A 521 -3.86 -18.48 14.66
CA SER A 521 -2.75 -18.49 15.61
C SER A 521 -2.01 -17.15 15.65
N PRO A 522 -1.46 -16.76 16.83
CA PRO A 522 -0.59 -15.58 16.93
C PRO A 522 0.61 -15.63 15.97
N GLN A 523 1.08 -16.85 15.64
CA GLN A 523 2.19 -17.06 14.73
C GLN A 523 1.87 -16.60 13.30
N TYR A 524 0.62 -16.73 12.86
CA TYR A 524 0.18 -16.22 11.57
C TYR A 524 -0.21 -14.75 11.64
N GLN A 525 -0.86 -14.32 12.71
CA GLN A 525 -1.33 -12.94 12.84
C GLN A 525 -0.17 -11.92 12.92
N VAL A 526 1.00 -12.34 13.39
CA VAL A 526 2.22 -11.53 13.45
C VAL A 526 3.27 -12.11 12.51
N LEU A 527 3.61 -11.35 11.46
CA LEU A 527 4.72 -11.65 10.55
C LEU A 527 6.05 -11.54 11.30
N ARG A 528 6.84 -12.63 11.34
CA ARG A 528 8.13 -12.68 12.04
C ARG A 528 9.23 -13.24 11.16
#